data_7991ccd71f408fa0113c51c6f828f113
#
_entry.id   7991ccd71f408fa0113c51c6f828f113
#
_cell.length_a   1.000
_cell.length_b   1.000
_cell.length_c   1.000
_cell.angle_alpha   90.00
_cell.angle_beta   90.00
_cell.angle_gamma   90.00
#
_symmetry.space_group_name_H-M   'P 1'
#
loop_
_entity.id
_entity.type
_entity.pdbx_description
1 polymer ?
#
loop_
_entity_poly.entity_id
_entity_poly.type
_entity_poly.pdbx_seq_one_letter_code
_entity_poly.pdbx_strand_id
1 'polypeptide(L)'
;MRRALTAVALGAMVSALAVQPALGGHGGGDYVLNLAAPYVKRLVDEGDPLIFVDLRPVGEFRRQRLPGARSVPLKELRRRFSEVPRMGRVILYCDCVPEELHAAYRFLRDQGYRNIMVMEEGFPGWVKRGYPLER
;
A
#
# COMPACT_ATOMS: atom_id res chain seq x y z
N MET A 1 -17.99 67.03 -52.90
CA MET A 1 -17.85 67.15 -51.44
C MET A 1 -18.44 65.90 -50.76
N ARG A 2 -17.69 64.96 -50.40
CA ARG A 2 -18.17 63.83 -49.60
C ARG A 2 -17.12 63.57 -48.50
N ARG A 3 -17.55 63.85 -47.27
CA ARG A 3 -16.72 63.62 -46.07
C ARG A 3 -16.78 62.15 -45.73
N ALA A 4 -15.63 61.50 -45.76
CA ALA A 4 -15.44 60.09 -45.22
C ALA A 4 -15.29 60.16 -43.72
N LEU A 5 -16.19 59.49 -42.98
CA LEU A 5 -16.10 59.25 -41.56
C LEU A 5 -15.31 57.98 -41.34
N THR A 6 -14.12 58.16 -40.84
CA THR A 6 -13.29 57.00 -40.39
C THR A 6 -13.77 56.59 -39.00
N ALA A 7 -14.38 55.43 -38.94
CA ALA A 7 -14.71 54.79 -37.67
C ALA A 7 -13.46 54.10 -37.09
N VAL A 8 -13.02 54.57 -35.93
CA VAL A 8 -11.97 53.97 -35.15
C VAL A 8 -12.62 52.85 -34.31
N ALA A 9 -12.34 51.64 -34.68
CA ALA A 9 -12.75 50.47 -33.87
C ALA A 9 -11.76 50.30 -32.72
N LEU A 10 -12.20 50.58 -31.49
CA LEU A 10 -11.48 50.26 -30.27
C LEU A 10 -11.63 48.77 -30.00
N GLY A 11 -10.61 48.01 -30.35
CA GLY A 11 -10.51 46.60 -30.00
C GLY A 11 -10.19 46.46 -28.51
N ALA A 12 -11.17 46.04 -27.73
CA ALA A 12 -10.94 45.64 -26.35
C ALA A 12 -10.23 44.28 -26.34
N MET A 13 -8.92 44.24 -26.03
CA MET A 13 -8.21 43.03 -25.70
C MET A 13 -8.71 42.53 -24.34
N VAL A 14 -9.58 41.57 -24.37
CA VAL A 14 -9.90 40.78 -23.20
C VAL A 14 -8.75 39.77 -23.01
N SER A 15 -7.83 40.09 -22.11
CA SER A 15 -6.83 39.12 -21.63
C SER A 15 -7.57 38.05 -20.82
N ALA A 16 -7.84 36.93 -21.45
CA ALA A 16 -8.26 35.72 -20.74
C ALA A 16 -7.10 35.26 -19.86
N LEU A 17 -7.15 35.59 -18.57
CA LEU A 17 -6.33 34.91 -17.57
C LEU A 17 -6.76 33.45 -17.58
N ALA A 18 -5.98 32.62 -18.26
CA ALA A 18 -6.07 31.17 -18.11
C ALA A 18 -5.72 30.81 -16.66
N VAL A 19 -6.75 30.58 -15.85
CA VAL A 19 -6.59 29.92 -14.56
C VAL A 19 -6.16 28.50 -14.88
N GLN A 20 -4.87 28.27 -14.86
CA GLN A 20 -4.35 26.92 -14.89
C GLN A 20 -4.77 26.24 -13.59
N PRO A 21 -5.47 25.09 -13.64
CA PRO A 21 -5.64 24.31 -12.42
C PRO A 21 -4.23 23.94 -11.96
N ALA A 22 -3.86 24.41 -10.77
CA ALA A 22 -2.69 23.89 -10.09
C ALA A 22 -2.88 22.37 -10.04
N LEU A 23 -2.05 21.66 -10.79
CA LEU A 23 -1.84 20.24 -10.58
C LEU A 23 -1.26 20.13 -9.17
N GLY A 24 -2.17 20.13 -8.20
CA GLY A 24 -1.83 19.75 -6.83
C GLY A 24 -1.17 18.41 -6.93
N GLY A 25 0.16 18.38 -6.75
CA GLY A 25 0.88 17.16 -6.53
C GLY A 25 0.16 16.47 -5.39
N HIS A 26 -0.57 15.40 -5.70
CA HIS A 26 -0.98 14.46 -4.70
C HIS A 26 0.33 13.89 -4.17
N GLY A 27 0.85 14.54 -3.14
CA GLY A 27 1.76 13.92 -2.22
C GLY A 27 0.98 12.71 -1.75
N GLY A 28 1.21 11.55 -2.38
CA GLY A 28 0.72 10.29 -1.88
C GLY A 28 1.35 10.17 -0.50
N GLY A 29 0.61 10.59 0.53
CA GLY A 29 1.01 10.36 1.90
C GLY A 29 1.32 8.88 2.00
N ASP A 30 2.44 8.54 2.64
CA ASP A 30 2.90 7.16 2.89
C ASP A 30 1.93 6.45 3.85
N TYR A 31 0.67 6.35 3.43
CA TYR A 31 -0.34 5.63 4.19
C TYR A 31 -0.07 4.14 4.09
N VAL A 32 0.33 3.57 5.20
CA VAL A 32 0.39 2.12 5.36
C VAL A 32 -1.04 1.61 5.53
N LEU A 33 -1.46 0.70 4.66
CA LEU A 33 -2.75 0.02 4.81
C LEU A 33 -2.63 -1.02 5.93
N ASN A 34 -3.02 -0.60 7.13
CA ASN A 34 -2.92 -1.40 8.33
C ASN A 34 -4.27 -2.04 8.68
N LEU A 35 -4.25 -3.35 8.93
CA LEU A 35 -5.41 -4.13 9.33
C LEU A 35 -5.21 -4.72 10.73
N ALA A 36 -6.23 -4.63 11.57
CA ALA A 36 -6.23 -5.29 12.86
C ALA A 36 -6.40 -6.82 12.71
N ALA A 37 -5.71 -7.61 13.54
CA ALA A 37 -5.77 -9.06 13.49
C ALA A 37 -7.21 -9.64 13.59
N PRO A 38 -8.13 -9.11 14.41
CA PRO A 38 -9.53 -9.57 14.41
C PRO A 38 -10.25 -9.34 13.09
N TYR A 39 -9.94 -8.24 12.41
CA TYR A 39 -10.51 -7.96 11.08
C TYR A 39 -9.99 -8.95 10.04
N VAL A 40 -8.68 -9.19 10.03
CA VAL A 40 -8.05 -10.17 9.14
C VAL A 40 -8.63 -11.56 9.40
N LYS A 41 -8.80 -11.97 10.68
CA LYS A 41 -9.41 -13.24 11.03
C LYS A 41 -10.84 -13.38 10.50
N ARG A 42 -11.64 -12.31 10.62
CA ARG A 42 -13.01 -12.31 10.07
C ARG A 42 -13.01 -12.53 8.55
N LEU A 43 -12.12 -11.84 7.81
CA LEU A 43 -12.02 -12.04 6.36
C LEU A 43 -11.66 -13.49 6.00
N VAL A 44 -10.77 -14.11 6.77
CA VAL A 44 -10.43 -15.54 6.59
C VAL A 44 -11.66 -16.43 6.83
N ASP A 45 -12.43 -16.17 7.89
CA ASP A 45 -13.61 -16.95 8.23
C ASP A 45 -14.76 -16.79 7.20
N GLU A 46 -14.83 -15.63 6.57
CA GLU A 46 -15.76 -15.31 5.49
C GLU A 46 -15.33 -15.93 4.13
N GLY A 47 -14.14 -16.57 4.10
CA GLY A 47 -13.62 -17.23 2.89
C GLY A 47 -12.93 -16.28 1.92
N ASP A 48 -12.56 -15.09 2.36
CA ASP A 48 -11.80 -14.16 1.53
C ASP A 48 -10.42 -14.72 1.19
N PRO A 49 -10.02 -14.70 -0.09
CA PRO A 49 -8.73 -15.24 -0.52
C PRO A 49 -7.59 -14.29 -0.15
N LEU A 50 -7.12 -14.40 1.09
CA LEU A 50 -5.94 -13.66 1.58
C LEU A 50 -4.66 -14.47 1.36
N ILE A 51 -3.58 -13.77 1.04
CA ILE A 51 -2.24 -14.35 0.92
C ILE A 51 -1.38 -13.77 2.03
N PHE A 52 -0.97 -14.61 2.97
CA PHE A 52 -0.09 -14.20 4.05
C PHE A 52 1.37 -14.30 3.63
N VAL A 53 2.15 -13.24 3.92
CA VAL A 53 3.60 -13.23 3.76
C VAL A 53 4.24 -12.96 5.12
N ASP A 54 4.95 -13.97 5.59
CA ASP A 54 5.66 -13.98 6.87
C ASP A 54 7.07 -13.40 6.68
N LEU A 55 7.32 -12.27 7.33
CA LEU A 55 8.61 -11.58 7.27
C LEU A 55 9.55 -11.98 8.42
N ARG A 56 9.13 -12.91 9.29
CA ARG A 56 9.98 -13.41 10.38
C ARG A 56 11.11 -14.29 9.84
N PRO A 57 12.14 -14.55 10.65
CA PRO A 57 13.16 -15.52 10.30
C PRO A 57 12.59 -16.88 9.92
N VAL A 58 13.21 -17.55 8.95
CA VAL A 58 12.71 -18.84 8.43
C VAL A 58 12.58 -19.93 9.50
N GLY A 59 13.42 -19.92 10.54
CA GLY A 59 13.33 -20.85 11.66
C GLY A 59 12.05 -20.69 12.47
N GLU A 60 11.55 -19.46 12.62
CA GLU A 60 10.28 -19.17 13.29
C GLU A 60 9.10 -19.58 12.42
N PHE A 61 9.14 -19.25 11.14
CA PHE A 61 8.15 -19.67 10.16
C PHE A 61 7.98 -21.21 10.13
N ARG A 62 9.08 -21.96 10.18
CA ARG A 62 9.03 -23.43 10.18
C ARG A 62 8.40 -23.99 11.44
N ARG A 63 8.55 -23.33 12.57
CA ARG A 63 7.96 -23.78 13.84
C ARG A 63 6.45 -23.59 13.88
N GLN A 64 6.01 -22.40 13.54
CA GLN A 64 4.59 -22.04 13.48
C GLN A 64 4.41 -20.83 12.56
N ARG A 65 3.30 -20.79 11.83
CA ARG A 65 2.93 -19.71 10.91
C ARG A 65 1.42 -19.53 10.81
N LEU A 66 0.97 -18.45 10.25
CA LEU A 66 -0.43 -18.32 9.85
C LEU A 66 -0.74 -19.32 8.73
N PRO A 67 -2.00 -19.83 8.66
CA PRO A 67 -2.38 -20.83 7.66
C PRO A 67 -2.10 -20.35 6.23
N GLY A 68 -1.41 -21.20 5.45
CA GLY A 68 -1.07 -20.92 4.06
C GLY A 68 -0.02 -19.82 3.84
N ALA A 69 0.65 -19.34 4.89
CA ALA A 69 1.64 -18.28 4.78
C ALA A 69 2.86 -18.68 3.95
N ARG A 70 3.44 -17.70 3.26
CA ARG A 70 4.70 -17.81 2.52
C ARG A 70 5.81 -17.09 3.28
N SER A 71 7.01 -17.65 3.30
CA SER A 71 8.15 -17.08 4.00
C SER A 71 9.00 -16.22 3.07
N VAL A 72 9.07 -14.92 3.37
CA VAL A 72 10.01 -13.98 2.77
C VAL A 72 10.64 -13.17 3.90
N PRO A 73 11.68 -13.68 4.57
CA PRO A 73 12.27 -13.03 5.73
C PRO A 73 12.67 -11.58 5.48
N LEU A 74 12.41 -10.69 6.44
CA LEU A 74 12.69 -9.26 6.34
C LEU A 74 14.12 -8.96 5.91
N LYS A 75 15.10 -9.68 6.45
CA LYS A 75 16.52 -9.53 6.09
C LYS A 75 16.83 -9.91 4.64
N GLU A 76 15.98 -10.72 4.03
CA GLU A 76 16.14 -11.18 2.65
C GLU A 76 15.19 -10.46 1.68
N LEU A 77 14.27 -9.66 2.18
CA LEU A 77 13.20 -9.05 1.39
C LEU A 77 13.72 -8.29 0.16
N ARG A 78 14.82 -7.54 0.31
CA ARG A 78 15.40 -6.78 -0.81
C ARG A 78 15.88 -7.65 -1.97
N ARG A 79 16.27 -8.90 -1.70
CA ARG A 79 16.70 -9.87 -2.72
C ARG A 79 15.56 -10.74 -3.22
N ARG A 80 14.55 -10.97 -2.37
CA ARG A 80 13.47 -11.93 -2.60
C ARG A 80 12.09 -11.29 -2.78
N PHE A 81 12.02 -9.97 -2.94
CA PHE A 81 10.73 -9.28 -3.06
C PHE A 81 9.87 -9.78 -4.23
N SER A 82 10.49 -10.32 -5.30
CA SER A 82 9.77 -10.91 -6.43
C SER A 82 8.96 -12.17 -6.06
N GLU A 83 9.25 -12.80 -4.90
CA GLU A 83 8.47 -13.91 -4.37
C GLU A 83 7.15 -13.48 -3.71
N VAL A 84 7.03 -12.20 -3.39
CA VAL A 84 5.77 -11.62 -2.91
C VAL A 84 4.77 -11.58 -4.07
N PRO A 85 3.56 -12.13 -3.92
CA PRO A 85 2.57 -12.16 -5.01
C PRO A 85 2.15 -10.76 -5.45
N ARG A 86 2.10 -10.55 -6.76
CA ARG A 86 1.63 -9.27 -7.35
C ARG A 86 0.13 -9.22 -7.59
N MET A 87 -0.56 -10.33 -7.39
CA MET A 87 -2.01 -10.45 -7.54
C MET A 87 -2.63 -10.98 -6.24
N GLY A 88 -3.92 -10.74 -6.07
CA GLY A 88 -4.62 -11.09 -4.84
C GLY A 88 -4.41 -10.05 -3.72
N ARG A 89 -4.96 -10.32 -2.54
CA ARG A 89 -4.79 -9.46 -1.35
C ARG A 89 -3.70 -10.02 -0.46
N VAL A 90 -2.57 -9.35 -0.39
CA VAL A 90 -1.39 -9.78 0.36
C VAL A 90 -1.34 -9.08 1.71
N ILE A 91 -1.24 -9.86 2.78
CA ILE A 91 -1.08 -9.39 4.16
C ILE A 91 0.35 -9.69 4.61
N LEU A 92 1.12 -8.64 4.86
CA LEU A 92 2.46 -8.74 5.45
C LEU A 92 2.33 -8.81 6.98
N TYR A 93 3.06 -9.70 7.60
CA TYR A 93 3.15 -9.77 9.07
C TYR A 93 4.54 -10.19 9.54
N CYS A 94 4.88 -9.83 10.76
CA CYS A 94 6.13 -10.23 11.40
C CYS A 94 5.96 -10.33 12.93
N ASP A 95 7.06 -10.56 13.61
CA ASP A 95 7.28 -10.32 15.04
C ASP A 95 8.42 -9.31 15.15
N CYS A 96 8.13 -8.08 14.74
CA CYS A 96 9.09 -6.98 14.64
C CYS A 96 8.43 -5.67 15.07
N VAL A 97 9.21 -4.64 15.26
CA VAL A 97 8.66 -3.33 15.58
C VAL A 97 7.90 -2.74 14.38
N PRO A 98 6.84 -1.94 14.61
CA PRO A 98 6.01 -1.39 13.54
C PRO A 98 6.82 -0.66 12.44
N GLU A 99 7.88 0.04 12.83
CA GLU A 99 8.76 0.77 11.91
C GLU A 99 9.42 -0.12 10.86
N GLU A 100 9.85 -1.33 11.26
CA GLU A 100 10.45 -2.31 10.35
C GLU A 100 9.40 -2.88 9.37
N LEU A 101 8.21 -3.18 9.88
CA LEU A 101 7.09 -3.66 9.05
C LEU A 101 6.65 -2.58 8.04
N HIS A 102 6.55 -1.33 8.50
CA HIS A 102 6.20 -0.21 7.63
C HIS A 102 7.31 0.09 6.61
N ALA A 103 8.57 -0.07 6.98
CA ALA A 103 9.68 0.05 6.03
C ALA A 103 9.64 -1.02 4.93
N ALA A 104 9.30 -2.27 5.30
CA ALA A 104 9.07 -3.34 4.34
C ALA A 104 7.90 -3.04 3.39
N TYR A 105 6.80 -2.53 3.94
CA TYR A 105 5.65 -2.09 3.15
C TYR A 105 6.05 -1.01 2.15
N ARG A 106 6.70 0.08 2.59
CA ARG A 106 7.14 1.16 1.70
C ARG A 106 8.09 0.66 0.62
N PHE A 107 9.08 -0.16 0.99
CA PHE A 107 9.98 -0.76 0.01
C PHE A 107 9.22 -1.52 -1.09
N LEU A 108 8.25 -2.36 -0.74
CA LEU A 108 7.44 -3.08 -1.71
C LEU A 108 6.57 -2.13 -2.56
N ARG A 109 6.03 -1.07 -1.95
CA ARG A 109 5.31 -0.02 -2.69
C ARG A 109 6.20 0.62 -3.75
N ASP A 110 7.45 0.92 -3.43
CA ASP A 110 8.45 1.47 -4.35
C ASP A 110 8.79 0.49 -5.47
N GLN A 111 8.74 -0.84 -5.19
CA GLN A 111 8.87 -1.88 -6.20
C GLN A 111 7.58 -2.10 -7.04
N GLY A 112 6.58 -1.25 -6.88
CA GLY A 112 5.35 -1.25 -7.67
C GLY A 112 4.22 -2.15 -7.13
N TYR A 113 4.34 -2.71 -5.92
CA TYR A 113 3.24 -3.48 -5.31
C TYR A 113 2.10 -2.55 -4.91
N ARG A 114 0.88 -2.88 -5.31
CA ARG A 114 -0.35 -2.12 -5.00
C ARG A 114 -1.38 -2.93 -4.20
N ASN A 115 -1.13 -4.21 -4.04
CA ASN A 115 -2.02 -5.23 -3.48
C ASN A 115 -1.61 -5.69 -2.09
N ILE A 116 -0.77 -4.93 -1.39
CA ILE A 116 -0.23 -5.26 -0.07
C ILE A 116 -0.86 -4.43 1.05
N MET A 117 -1.04 -5.06 2.18
CA MET A 117 -1.50 -4.50 3.46
C MET A 117 -0.62 -5.07 4.57
N VAL A 118 -0.66 -4.48 5.75
CA VAL A 118 0.07 -4.98 6.91
C VAL A 118 -0.90 -5.36 8.04
N MET A 119 -0.53 -6.35 8.82
CA MET A 119 -1.16 -6.66 10.10
C MET A 119 -0.17 -6.26 11.20
N GLU A 120 -0.34 -5.07 11.77
CA GLU A 120 0.62 -4.44 12.68
C GLU A 120 0.81 -5.23 13.98
N GLU A 121 -0.26 -5.82 14.50
CA GLU A 121 -0.18 -6.68 15.68
C GLU A 121 0.64 -7.97 15.40
N GLY A 122 0.85 -8.29 14.14
CA GLY A 122 1.70 -9.34 13.63
C GLY A 122 1.41 -10.73 14.17
N PHE A 123 2.43 -11.57 14.15
CA PHE A 123 2.33 -12.93 14.68
C PHE A 123 1.97 -12.98 16.17
N PRO A 124 2.55 -12.15 17.05
CA PRO A 124 2.18 -12.14 18.47
C PRO A 124 0.71 -11.83 18.71
N GLY A 125 0.15 -10.85 17.98
CA GLY A 125 -1.25 -10.49 18.11
C GLY A 125 -2.21 -11.58 17.66
N TRP A 126 -1.82 -12.35 16.64
CA TRP A 126 -2.57 -13.52 16.16
C TRP A 126 -2.56 -14.65 17.19
N VAL A 127 -1.38 -15.00 17.72
CA VAL A 127 -1.19 -16.06 18.74
C VAL A 127 -1.92 -15.72 20.02
N LYS A 128 -1.79 -14.48 20.52
CA LYS A 128 -2.44 -14.03 21.76
C LYS A 128 -3.96 -14.23 21.75
N ARG A 129 -4.57 -14.17 20.57
CA ARG A 129 -6.02 -14.37 20.40
C ARG A 129 -6.40 -15.84 20.20
N GLY A 130 -5.44 -16.76 20.20
CA GLY A 130 -5.71 -18.17 19.97
C GLY A 130 -6.18 -18.51 18.57
N TYR A 131 -5.84 -17.68 17.58
CA TYR A 131 -6.23 -17.91 16.19
C TYR A 131 -5.44 -19.07 15.56
N PRO A 132 -6.00 -19.74 14.52
CA PRO A 132 -5.39 -20.94 13.94
C PRO A 132 -3.97 -20.72 13.44
N LEU A 133 -3.13 -21.74 13.62
CA LEU A 133 -1.74 -21.79 13.17
C LEU A 133 -1.46 -23.09 12.43
N GLU A 134 -0.48 -23.08 11.54
CA GLU A 134 0.16 -24.25 10.95
C GLU A 134 1.55 -24.48 11.54
N ARG A 135 2.00 -25.73 11.53
CA ARG A 135 3.34 -26.15 11.92
C ARG A 135 4.11 -26.69 10.74
#